data_3d9002982d07460f55ab346207218052
#
_entry.id   3d9002982d07460f55ab346207218052
#
_cell.length_a   1.000
_cell.length_b   1.000
_cell.length_c   1.000
_cell.angle_alpha   90.00
_cell.angle_beta   90.00
_cell.angle_gamma   90.00
#
_symmetry.space_group_name_H-M   'P 1'
#
loop_
_entity.id
_entity.type
_entity.pdbx_description
1 polymer ?
#
loop_
_entity_poly.entity_id
_entity_poly.type
_entity_poly.pdbx_seq_one_letter_code
_entity_poly.pdbx_strand_id
1 'polypeptide(L)'
;MKIGILTFHRPANFGANLQAYCSMRYLQSQGHEAKVIDYVRAGDIGYKKQVDARQYEAHKHFVEIRLNLTKQATTSEDLCRIVEEERFDAIVVGADAVWRSPNDANIYFAEWLFKSPKLSAIPVASISPAHMGNGFMALSDEQREAIKKCLLQFKYITVRDEWTKETINRDLFNCEEFVTHVNPDPVFTMYRNVNEEIWDSRGRKRKGYYLMSLPKNWACGGKFVAKKKQWFADFKAYVNKAGYELVELPIPEGKSGMPFDYTVDYPIDPIQWFLWIKNAKAFCGLRFHAIVSAISSGTPFYSMDSYGDNSRKSQILDILGLHKIARTRDVRSKIYNLLKGSSFESHRCNALIEFESAKRIFKALESTRSEDVLMFRDRNIAVFEKNMAEMLNAVSK
;
A
#
# COMPACT_ATOMS: atom_id res chain seq x y z
N MET A 1 -21.94 13.15 -8.81
CA MET A 1 -22.17 11.72 -9.05
C MET A 1 -22.11 10.96 -7.72
N LYS A 2 -22.81 9.84 -7.67
CA LYS A 2 -22.68 8.85 -6.61
C LYS A 2 -21.79 7.71 -7.08
N ILE A 3 -20.61 7.54 -6.43
CA ILE A 3 -19.55 6.65 -6.89
C ILE A 3 -19.35 5.51 -5.88
N GLY A 4 -19.40 4.27 -6.35
CA GLY A 4 -19.06 3.08 -5.59
C GLY A 4 -17.56 2.75 -5.72
N ILE A 5 -16.86 2.56 -4.60
CA ILE A 5 -15.43 2.21 -4.58
C ILE A 5 -15.31 0.73 -4.20
N LEU A 6 -14.77 -0.08 -5.08
CA LEU A 6 -14.51 -1.51 -4.85
C LEU A 6 -13.02 -1.74 -4.61
N THR A 7 -12.63 -1.94 -3.34
CA THR A 7 -11.23 -2.07 -2.93
C THR A 7 -11.03 -2.94 -1.69
N PHE A 8 -9.77 -3.25 -1.38
CA PHE A 8 -9.41 -3.87 -0.10
C PHE A 8 -9.55 -2.85 1.04
N HIS A 9 -10.44 -3.11 1.98
CA HIS A 9 -10.67 -2.22 3.12
C HIS A 9 -10.87 -2.97 4.45
N ARG A 10 -11.27 -4.25 4.43
CA ARG A 10 -11.52 -5.08 5.62
C ARG A 10 -10.29 -5.72 6.26
N PRO A 11 -9.18 -6.03 5.53
CA PRO A 11 -8.00 -6.59 6.17
C PRO A 11 -7.48 -5.69 7.29
N ALA A 12 -7.00 -6.29 8.39
CA ALA A 12 -6.29 -5.57 9.45
C ALA A 12 -4.90 -5.14 8.96
N ASN A 13 -4.89 -4.18 8.03
CA ASN A 13 -3.72 -3.66 7.35
C ASN A 13 -3.86 -2.14 7.24
N PHE A 14 -2.95 -1.40 7.87
CA PHE A 14 -2.98 0.07 7.87
C PHE A 14 -3.07 0.65 6.46
N GLY A 15 -2.29 0.12 5.53
CA GLY A 15 -2.28 0.60 4.16
C GLY A 15 -3.59 0.38 3.42
N ALA A 16 -4.19 -0.81 3.57
CA ALA A 16 -5.48 -1.12 2.95
C ALA A 16 -6.59 -0.20 3.48
N ASN A 17 -6.59 0.08 4.78
CA ASN A 17 -7.57 1.00 5.37
C ASN A 17 -7.35 2.45 4.92
N LEU A 18 -6.09 2.92 4.95
CA LEU A 18 -5.77 4.30 4.59
C LEU A 18 -6.00 4.59 3.10
N GLN A 19 -5.66 3.66 2.18
CA GLN A 19 -5.91 3.90 0.75
C GLN A 19 -7.41 3.95 0.43
N ALA A 20 -8.24 3.09 1.07
CA ALA A 20 -9.70 3.15 0.91
C ALA A 20 -10.26 4.48 1.44
N TYR A 21 -9.80 4.91 2.63
CA TYR A 21 -10.16 6.18 3.22
C TYR A 21 -9.74 7.37 2.34
N CYS A 22 -8.50 7.39 1.85
CA CYS A 22 -8.01 8.47 0.99
C CYS A 22 -8.74 8.54 -0.36
N SER A 23 -9.03 7.40 -0.98
CA SER A 23 -9.82 7.33 -2.22
C SER A 23 -11.21 7.93 -2.02
N MET A 24 -11.90 7.52 -0.95
CA MET A 24 -13.22 8.05 -0.61
C MET A 24 -13.18 9.56 -0.33
N ARG A 25 -12.24 10.01 0.52
CA ARG A 25 -12.10 11.42 0.89
C ARG A 25 -11.74 12.30 -0.31
N TYR A 26 -10.91 11.78 -1.22
CA TYR A 26 -10.58 12.52 -2.43
C TYR A 26 -11.82 12.73 -3.30
N LEU A 27 -12.58 11.69 -3.61
CA LEU A 27 -13.81 11.81 -4.40
C LEU A 27 -14.84 12.75 -3.75
N GLN A 28 -14.97 12.68 -2.42
CA GLN A 28 -15.81 13.61 -1.66
C GLN A 28 -15.33 15.07 -1.79
N SER A 29 -14.03 15.31 -1.75
CA SER A 29 -13.45 16.65 -1.92
C SER A 29 -13.68 17.24 -3.32
N GLN A 30 -13.95 16.37 -4.32
CA GLN A 30 -14.32 16.77 -5.68
C GLN A 30 -15.84 16.96 -5.85
N GLY A 31 -16.61 16.95 -4.75
CA GLY A 31 -18.05 17.18 -4.79
C GLY A 31 -18.90 15.96 -5.14
N HIS A 32 -18.34 14.74 -5.04
CA HIS A 32 -19.06 13.50 -5.30
C HIS A 32 -19.53 12.84 -4.01
N GLU A 33 -20.68 12.14 -4.05
CA GLU A 33 -21.01 11.15 -3.02
C GLU A 33 -20.17 9.88 -3.30
N ALA A 34 -19.36 9.47 -2.33
CA ALA A 34 -18.52 8.28 -2.45
C ALA A 34 -18.82 7.29 -1.33
N LYS A 35 -19.05 6.04 -1.70
CA LYS A 35 -19.22 4.91 -0.77
C LYS A 35 -18.26 3.79 -1.10
N VAL A 36 -17.70 3.16 -0.07
CA VAL A 36 -16.93 1.92 -0.23
C VAL A 36 -17.90 0.75 -0.27
N ILE A 37 -17.84 -0.03 -1.34
CA ILE A 37 -18.64 -1.26 -1.49
C ILE A 37 -18.06 -2.30 -0.54
N ASP A 38 -18.83 -2.68 0.47
CA ASP A 38 -18.38 -3.54 1.57
C ASP A 38 -18.32 -5.02 1.16
N TYR A 39 -17.42 -5.34 0.24
CA TYR A 39 -17.17 -6.73 -0.17
C TYR A 39 -16.16 -7.40 0.76
N VAL A 40 -16.58 -8.51 1.40
CA VAL A 40 -15.79 -9.32 2.33
C VAL A 40 -15.35 -10.61 1.66
N ARG A 41 -14.05 -10.78 1.50
CA ARG A 41 -13.46 -11.98 0.91
C ARG A 41 -13.29 -13.07 1.97
N ALA A 42 -13.33 -14.33 1.54
CA ALA A 42 -13.02 -15.47 2.42
C ALA A 42 -11.61 -15.36 3.06
N GLY A 43 -10.62 -14.80 2.32
CA GLY A 43 -9.26 -14.59 2.81
C GLY A 43 -9.16 -13.55 3.93
N ASP A 44 -10.07 -12.58 4.03
CA ASP A 44 -10.08 -11.56 5.08
C ASP A 44 -10.38 -12.17 6.45
N ILE A 45 -11.22 -13.20 6.49
CA ILE A 45 -11.55 -13.98 7.70
C ILE A 45 -10.33 -14.76 8.19
N GLY A 46 -9.53 -15.33 7.28
CA GLY A 46 -8.31 -16.07 7.62
C GLY A 46 -7.21 -15.17 8.19
N TYR A 47 -7.12 -13.94 7.74
CA TYR A 47 -6.11 -12.98 8.19
C TYR A 47 -6.26 -12.57 9.67
N LYS A 48 -7.49 -12.60 10.20
CA LYS A 48 -7.78 -12.36 11.63
C LYS A 48 -6.89 -13.17 12.58
N LYS A 49 -6.58 -14.44 12.24
CA LYS A 49 -5.77 -15.33 13.07
C LYS A 49 -4.29 -14.94 13.15
N GLN A 50 -3.81 -14.06 12.28
CA GLN A 50 -2.40 -13.67 12.19
C GLN A 50 -2.10 -12.35 12.91
N VAL A 51 -3.13 -11.63 13.35
CA VAL A 51 -3.06 -10.27 13.90
C VAL A 51 -3.36 -10.32 15.39
N ASP A 52 -2.78 -9.40 16.18
CA ASP A 52 -3.18 -9.17 17.58
C ASP A 52 -4.69 -8.85 17.63
N ALA A 53 -5.42 -9.49 18.54
CA ALA A 53 -6.88 -9.36 18.57
C ALA A 53 -7.35 -7.91 18.80
N ARG A 54 -6.67 -7.14 19.66
CA ARG A 54 -6.98 -5.73 19.92
C ARG A 54 -6.71 -4.87 18.67
N GLN A 55 -5.64 -5.20 17.94
CA GLN A 55 -5.29 -4.51 16.71
C GLN A 55 -6.30 -4.82 15.60
N TYR A 56 -6.79 -6.06 15.53
CA TYR A 56 -7.88 -6.41 14.60
C TYR A 56 -9.14 -5.61 14.87
N GLU A 57 -9.57 -5.50 16.13
CA GLU A 57 -10.76 -4.71 16.49
C GLU A 57 -10.57 -3.20 16.21
N ALA A 58 -9.36 -2.66 16.36
CA ALA A 58 -9.09 -1.26 16.00
C ALA A 58 -9.23 -1.02 14.49
N HIS A 59 -8.75 -1.93 13.66
CA HIS A 59 -8.94 -1.83 12.20
C HIS A 59 -10.42 -1.95 11.82
N LYS A 60 -11.13 -2.90 12.42
CA LYS A 60 -12.58 -3.07 12.20
C LYS A 60 -13.34 -1.80 12.58
N HIS A 61 -13.07 -1.26 13.75
CA HIS A 61 -13.68 -0.02 14.23
C HIS A 61 -13.40 1.15 13.30
N PHE A 62 -12.14 1.33 12.85
CA PHE A 62 -11.78 2.35 11.87
C PHE A 62 -12.62 2.22 10.59
N VAL A 63 -12.73 1.02 10.03
CA VAL A 63 -13.51 0.76 8.83
C VAL A 63 -14.98 1.14 9.03
N GLU A 64 -15.57 0.76 10.15
CA GLU A 64 -16.99 0.97 10.45
C GLU A 64 -17.35 2.45 10.71
N ILE A 65 -16.43 3.23 11.27
CA ILE A 65 -16.73 4.64 11.62
C ILE A 65 -16.15 5.67 10.66
N ARG A 66 -15.10 5.33 9.89
CA ARG A 66 -14.42 6.28 8.98
C ARG A 66 -14.76 6.08 7.52
N LEU A 67 -15.21 4.90 7.12
CA LEU A 67 -15.65 4.65 5.75
C LEU A 67 -17.17 4.76 5.64
N ASN A 68 -17.63 5.41 4.59
CA ASN A 68 -19.03 5.38 4.19
C ASN A 68 -19.28 4.06 3.45
N LEU A 69 -19.76 3.04 4.17
CA LEU A 69 -19.91 1.68 3.64
C LEU A 69 -21.31 1.48 3.06
N THR A 70 -21.39 0.59 2.07
CA THR A 70 -22.66 -0.03 1.66
C THR A 70 -23.07 -1.11 2.65
N LYS A 71 -24.20 -1.78 2.40
CA LYS A 71 -24.48 -3.12 2.97
C LYS A 71 -23.34 -4.08 2.59
N GLN A 72 -23.12 -5.10 3.43
CA GLN A 72 -22.07 -6.08 3.21
C GLN A 72 -22.45 -7.06 2.07
N ALA A 73 -21.47 -7.34 1.22
CA ALA A 73 -21.53 -8.33 0.16
C ALA A 73 -20.50 -9.44 0.40
N THR A 74 -20.84 -10.66 0.06
CA THR A 74 -19.94 -11.81 0.08
C THR A 74 -19.94 -12.55 -1.26
N THR A 75 -20.91 -12.29 -2.12
CA THR A 75 -21.08 -12.92 -3.44
C THR A 75 -21.23 -11.87 -4.55
N SER A 76 -21.14 -12.31 -5.79
CA SER A 76 -21.43 -11.48 -6.97
C SER A 76 -22.88 -11.02 -7.02
N GLU A 77 -23.80 -11.86 -6.59
CA GLU A 77 -25.25 -11.58 -6.52
C GLU A 77 -25.54 -10.49 -5.48
N ASP A 78 -24.86 -10.53 -4.32
CA ASP A 78 -24.93 -9.46 -3.32
C ASP A 78 -24.44 -8.13 -3.90
N LEU A 79 -23.32 -8.15 -4.63
CA LEU A 79 -22.77 -6.97 -5.28
C LEU A 79 -23.75 -6.36 -6.29
N CYS A 80 -24.37 -7.18 -7.15
CA CYS A 80 -25.38 -6.71 -8.10
C CYS A 80 -26.55 -6.05 -7.36
N ARG A 81 -27.11 -6.70 -6.35
CA ARG A 81 -28.22 -6.18 -5.56
C ARG A 81 -27.87 -4.85 -4.88
N ILE A 82 -26.69 -4.75 -4.27
CA ILE A 82 -26.25 -3.53 -3.59
C ILE A 82 -26.07 -2.38 -4.59
N VAL A 83 -25.49 -2.64 -5.75
CA VAL A 83 -25.32 -1.61 -6.78
C VAL A 83 -26.66 -1.12 -7.33
N GLU A 84 -27.65 -2.01 -7.51
CA GLU A 84 -29.03 -1.64 -7.87
C GLU A 84 -29.69 -0.78 -6.78
N GLU A 85 -29.59 -1.18 -5.50
CA GLU A 85 -30.17 -0.44 -4.37
C GLU A 85 -29.52 0.94 -4.19
N GLU A 86 -28.20 1.04 -4.28
CA GLU A 86 -27.45 2.28 -4.09
C GLU A 86 -27.57 3.23 -5.28
N ARG A 87 -27.90 2.74 -6.48
CA ARG A 87 -28.00 3.53 -7.72
C ARG A 87 -26.74 4.33 -8.00
N PHE A 88 -25.60 3.66 -8.04
CA PHE A 88 -24.34 4.30 -8.39
C PHE A 88 -24.32 4.80 -9.83
N ASP A 89 -23.81 6.02 -10.03
CA ASP A 89 -23.55 6.58 -11.35
C ASP A 89 -22.28 5.99 -11.99
N ALA A 90 -21.32 5.55 -11.17
CA ALA A 90 -20.08 4.92 -11.61
C ALA A 90 -19.52 4.00 -10.54
N ILE A 91 -18.72 3.02 -10.97
CA ILE A 91 -17.94 2.15 -10.08
C ILE A 91 -16.44 2.41 -10.34
N VAL A 92 -15.69 2.56 -9.26
CA VAL A 92 -14.24 2.72 -9.32
C VAL A 92 -13.56 1.57 -8.57
N VAL A 93 -12.63 0.89 -9.25
CA VAL A 93 -11.89 -0.27 -8.73
C VAL A 93 -10.49 0.16 -8.30
N GLY A 94 -10.08 -0.23 -7.11
CA GLY A 94 -8.76 0.13 -6.55
C GLY A 94 -8.89 1.13 -5.39
N ALA A 95 -7.80 1.48 -4.80
CA ALA A 95 -6.41 1.12 -5.08
C ALA A 95 -6.01 -0.27 -4.52
N ASP A 96 -4.75 -0.37 -4.12
CA ASP A 96 -4.09 -1.55 -3.56
C ASP A 96 -3.93 -2.72 -4.56
N ALA A 97 -3.46 -3.86 -4.08
CA ALA A 97 -3.15 -5.04 -4.89
C ALA A 97 -4.40 -5.87 -5.21
N VAL A 98 -5.47 -5.21 -5.66
CA VAL A 98 -6.75 -5.85 -5.97
C VAL A 98 -6.68 -6.77 -7.20
N TRP A 99 -5.73 -6.56 -8.08
CA TRP A 99 -5.53 -7.40 -9.28
C TRP A 99 -4.47 -8.49 -9.11
N ARG A 100 -4.15 -8.88 -7.87
CA ARG A 100 -3.03 -9.79 -7.56
C ARG A 100 -3.33 -11.28 -7.66
N SER A 101 -4.60 -11.69 -7.53
CA SER A 101 -4.97 -13.10 -7.34
C SER A 101 -5.95 -13.57 -8.39
N PRO A 102 -5.72 -14.76 -9.00
CA PRO A 102 -6.69 -15.34 -9.92
C PRO A 102 -8.03 -15.70 -9.27
N ASN A 103 -8.05 -16.02 -7.99
CA ASN A 103 -9.29 -16.45 -7.31
C ASN A 103 -10.26 -15.29 -7.05
N ASP A 104 -9.72 -14.08 -6.81
CA ASP A 104 -10.52 -12.88 -6.56
C ASP A 104 -10.50 -11.92 -7.77
N ALA A 105 -9.79 -12.29 -8.85
CA ALA A 105 -9.56 -11.41 -9.98
C ALA A 105 -10.85 -10.91 -10.63
N ASN A 106 -11.81 -11.79 -10.81
CA ASN A 106 -13.07 -11.46 -11.50
C ASN A 106 -13.93 -10.45 -10.75
N ILE A 107 -13.90 -10.45 -9.42
CA ILE A 107 -14.64 -9.47 -8.60
C ILE A 107 -14.08 -8.06 -8.85
N TYR A 108 -12.77 -7.90 -8.78
CA TYR A 108 -12.11 -6.60 -8.95
C TYR A 108 -11.86 -6.21 -10.41
N PHE A 109 -12.12 -7.13 -11.35
CA PHE A 109 -12.23 -6.80 -12.78
C PHE A 109 -13.68 -6.49 -13.19
N ALA A 110 -14.60 -6.45 -12.23
CA ALA A 110 -16.01 -6.11 -12.40
C ALA A 110 -16.78 -7.02 -13.38
N GLU A 111 -16.35 -8.28 -13.58
CA GLU A 111 -17.01 -9.24 -14.47
C GLU A 111 -18.49 -9.43 -14.12
N TRP A 112 -18.81 -9.49 -12.81
CA TRP A 112 -20.17 -9.60 -12.28
C TRP A 112 -21.08 -8.45 -12.71
N LEU A 113 -20.54 -7.23 -12.82
CA LEU A 113 -21.28 -6.04 -13.25
C LEU A 113 -21.50 -6.08 -14.76
N PHE A 114 -20.47 -6.40 -15.53
CA PHE A 114 -20.57 -6.46 -16.98
C PHE A 114 -21.48 -7.58 -17.51
N LYS A 115 -21.62 -8.67 -16.75
CA LYS A 115 -22.55 -9.76 -17.04
C LYS A 115 -23.99 -9.46 -16.65
N SER A 116 -24.25 -8.42 -15.86
CA SER A 116 -25.59 -8.05 -15.44
C SER A 116 -26.31 -7.22 -16.52
N PRO A 117 -27.42 -7.68 -17.09
CA PRO A 117 -28.15 -6.89 -18.10
C PRO A 117 -28.61 -5.52 -17.62
N LYS A 118 -28.84 -5.37 -16.31
CA LYS A 118 -29.28 -4.11 -15.69
C LYS A 118 -28.16 -3.15 -15.35
N LEU A 119 -26.96 -3.67 -15.06
CA LEU A 119 -25.85 -2.89 -14.50
C LEU A 119 -24.71 -2.66 -15.49
N SER A 120 -24.67 -3.40 -16.60
CA SER A 120 -23.59 -3.35 -17.58
C SER A 120 -23.38 -1.96 -18.22
N ALA A 121 -24.37 -1.10 -18.15
CA ALA A 121 -24.28 0.29 -18.62
C ALA A 121 -23.57 1.24 -17.62
N ILE A 122 -23.41 0.82 -16.35
CA ILE A 122 -22.71 1.64 -15.35
C ILE A 122 -21.22 1.75 -15.71
N PRO A 123 -20.67 2.95 -15.89
CA PRO A 123 -19.27 3.11 -16.22
C PRO A 123 -18.36 2.64 -15.09
N VAL A 124 -17.28 1.94 -15.47
CA VAL A 124 -16.26 1.45 -14.56
C VAL A 124 -14.92 2.08 -14.90
N ALA A 125 -14.20 2.52 -13.88
CA ALA A 125 -12.82 2.98 -14.00
C ALA A 125 -11.94 2.38 -12.90
N SER A 126 -10.63 2.61 -12.96
CA SER A 126 -9.72 2.18 -11.89
C SER A 126 -8.89 3.30 -11.31
N ILE A 127 -8.63 3.22 -9.99
CA ILE A 127 -7.73 4.10 -9.24
C ILE A 127 -6.58 3.26 -8.69
N SER A 128 -5.42 3.31 -9.34
CA SER A 128 -4.16 2.74 -8.81
C SER A 128 -4.25 1.27 -8.33
N PRO A 129 -5.00 0.35 -8.96
CA PRO A 129 -4.86 -1.06 -8.62
C PRO A 129 -3.46 -1.55 -8.98
N ALA A 130 -2.98 -2.56 -8.24
CA ALA A 130 -1.70 -3.18 -8.53
C ALA A 130 -1.83 -4.69 -8.66
N HIS A 131 -1.02 -5.23 -9.56
CA HIS A 131 -0.74 -6.66 -9.65
C HIS A 131 0.42 -7.02 -8.71
N MET A 132 0.44 -8.24 -8.21
CA MET A 132 1.55 -8.78 -7.43
C MET A 132 1.98 -10.14 -7.97
N GLY A 133 3.29 -10.44 -7.86
CA GLY A 133 3.81 -11.74 -8.20
C GLY A 133 4.31 -11.84 -9.65
N ASN A 134 4.02 -12.94 -10.33
CA ASN A 134 4.66 -13.30 -11.59
C ASN A 134 3.95 -12.78 -12.86
N GLY A 135 3.05 -11.79 -12.73
CA GLY A 135 2.24 -11.33 -13.86
C GLY A 135 1.06 -12.26 -14.15
N PHE A 136 0.34 -11.98 -15.25
CA PHE A 136 -0.84 -12.74 -15.65
C PHE A 136 -0.49 -14.05 -16.37
N MET A 137 0.77 -14.28 -16.71
CA MET A 137 1.22 -15.52 -17.38
C MET A 137 1.05 -16.80 -16.53
N ALA A 138 0.82 -16.67 -15.21
CA ALA A 138 0.50 -17.80 -14.35
C ALA A 138 -0.96 -18.27 -14.46
N LEU A 139 -1.81 -17.51 -15.16
CA LEU A 139 -3.21 -17.81 -15.38
C LEU A 139 -3.41 -18.69 -16.63
N SER A 140 -4.52 -19.42 -16.70
CA SER A 140 -4.92 -20.11 -17.93
C SER A 140 -5.29 -19.11 -19.02
N ASP A 141 -5.32 -19.59 -20.28
CA ASP A 141 -5.72 -18.75 -21.41
C ASP A 141 -7.15 -18.22 -21.26
N GLU A 142 -8.06 -19.05 -20.76
CA GLU A 142 -9.46 -18.68 -20.50
C GLU A 142 -9.55 -17.57 -19.44
N GLN A 143 -8.75 -17.67 -18.37
CA GLN A 143 -8.71 -16.65 -17.32
C GLN A 143 -8.14 -15.34 -17.86
N ARG A 144 -7.06 -15.39 -18.64
CA ARG A 144 -6.48 -14.19 -19.28
C ARG A 144 -7.48 -13.52 -20.22
N GLU A 145 -8.17 -14.31 -21.05
CA GLU A 145 -9.15 -13.78 -21.99
C GLU A 145 -10.37 -13.18 -21.27
N ALA A 146 -10.83 -13.79 -20.18
CA ALA A 146 -11.90 -13.24 -19.35
C ALA A 146 -11.52 -11.87 -18.75
N ILE A 147 -10.32 -11.76 -18.18
CA ILE A 147 -9.81 -10.49 -17.64
C ILE A 147 -9.66 -9.43 -18.74
N LYS A 148 -9.12 -9.81 -19.89
CA LYS A 148 -8.99 -8.93 -21.05
C LYS A 148 -10.32 -8.35 -21.50
N LYS A 149 -11.37 -9.21 -21.61
CA LYS A 149 -12.74 -8.77 -21.94
C LYS A 149 -13.31 -7.79 -20.92
N CYS A 150 -13.01 -7.98 -19.63
CA CYS A 150 -13.39 -7.03 -18.59
C CYS A 150 -12.69 -5.69 -18.75
N LEU A 151 -11.36 -5.69 -18.89
CA LEU A 151 -10.56 -4.47 -19.01
C LEU A 151 -10.96 -3.61 -20.23
N LEU A 152 -11.37 -4.24 -21.34
CA LEU A 152 -11.89 -3.54 -22.54
C LEU A 152 -13.17 -2.75 -22.27
N GLN A 153 -13.88 -3.02 -21.18
CA GLN A 153 -15.13 -2.32 -20.82
C GLN A 153 -14.89 -1.18 -19.82
N PHE A 154 -13.68 -1.06 -19.26
CA PHE A 154 -13.35 0.07 -18.40
C PHE A 154 -13.29 1.37 -19.22
N LYS A 155 -13.89 2.43 -18.71
CA LYS A 155 -13.87 3.76 -19.34
C LYS A 155 -12.54 4.47 -19.18
N TYR A 156 -11.82 4.18 -18.09
CA TYR A 156 -10.49 4.74 -17.82
C TYR A 156 -9.71 3.78 -16.92
N ILE A 157 -8.47 3.49 -17.29
CA ILE A 157 -7.61 2.56 -16.56
C ILE A 157 -6.35 3.29 -16.11
N THR A 158 -6.16 3.36 -14.79
CA THR A 158 -4.87 3.65 -14.19
C THR A 158 -4.37 2.44 -13.43
N VAL A 159 -3.06 2.33 -13.24
CA VAL A 159 -2.42 1.33 -12.39
C VAL A 159 -1.42 1.99 -11.47
N ARG A 160 -1.05 1.34 -10.35
CA ARG A 160 -0.20 1.95 -9.33
C ARG A 160 1.28 2.01 -9.71
N ASP A 161 1.76 1.12 -10.55
CA ASP A 161 3.17 0.96 -10.84
C ASP A 161 3.43 0.46 -12.26
N GLU A 162 4.65 0.73 -12.76
CA GLU A 162 5.07 0.32 -14.10
C GLU A 162 5.04 -1.20 -14.29
N TRP A 163 5.33 -1.98 -13.25
CA TRP A 163 5.26 -3.43 -13.33
C TRP A 163 3.84 -3.92 -13.66
N THR A 164 2.83 -3.34 -13.01
CA THR A 164 1.43 -3.67 -13.28
C THR A 164 1.04 -3.28 -14.71
N LYS A 165 1.46 -2.09 -15.16
CA LYS A 165 1.27 -1.61 -16.53
C LYS A 165 1.89 -2.57 -17.55
N GLU A 166 3.18 -2.86 -17.41
CA GLU A 166 3.92 -3.74 -18.31
C GLU A 166 3.31 -5.15 -18.36
N THR A 167 2.90 -5.71 -17.23
CA THR A 167 2.31 -7.06 -17.21
C THR A 167 0.93 -7.11 -17.85
N ILE A 168 0.09 -6.11 -17.69
CA ILE A 168 -1.20 -6.02 -18.40
C ILE A 168 -0.95 -5.92 -19.90
N ASN A 169 -0.13 -4.97 -20.31
CA ASN A 169 0.13 -4.71 -21.73
C ASN A 169 0.74 -5.93 -22.42
N ARG A 170 1.76 -6.52 -21.84
CA ARG A 170 2.46 -7.69 -22.40
C ARG A 170 1.64 -8.98 -22.29
N ASP A 171 1.17 -9.31 -21.07
CA ASP A 171 0.65 -10.65 -20.78
C ASP A 171 -0.80 -10.83 -21.23
N LEU A 172 -1.58 -9.74 -21.31
CA LEU A 172 -2.99 -9.79 -21.71
C LEU A 172 -3.23 -9.25 -23.12
N PHE A 173 -2.57 -8.16 -23.50
CA PHE A 173 -2.87 -7.48 -24.75
C PHE A 173 -1.79 -7.65 -25.83
N ASN A 174 -0.63 -8.18 -25.49
CA ASN A 174 0.53 -8.30 -26.39
C ASN A 174 0.83 -6.98 -27.12
N CYS A 175 0.77 -5.86 -26.40
CA CYS A 175 1.05 -4.52 -26.90
C CYS A 175 1.72 -3.68 -25.81
N GLU A 176 2.21 -2.48 -26.17
CA GLU A 176 2.91 -1.60 -25.23
C GLU A 176 2.01 -0.50 -24.62
N GLU A 177 0.84 -0.23 -25.19
CA GLU A 177 0.08 1.00 -24.96
C GLU A 177 -1.39 0.82 -24.56
N PHE A 178 -1.84 -0.37 -24.17
CA PHE A 178 -3.22 -0.55 -23.73
C PHE A 178 -3.47 0.20 -22.41
N VAL A 179 -2.62 -0.01 -21.41
CA VAL A 179 -2.60 0.81 -20.18
C VAL A 179 -1.48 1.81 -20.32
N THR A 180 -1.81 3.11 -20.29
CA THR A 180 -0.85 4.21 -20.45
C THR A 180 -0.58 4.97 -19.18
N HIS A 181 -1.53 4.94 -18.21
CA HIS A 181 -1.49 5.79 -17.01
C HIS A 181 -1.01 5.01 -15.77
N VAL A 182 0.13 5.41 -15.24
CA VAL A 182 0.56 5.05 -13.89
C VAL A 182 0.12 6.17 -12.94
N ASN A 183 -0.60 5.80 -11.89
CA ASN A 183 -1.20 6.73 -10.95
C ASN A 183 -0.70 6.44 -9.53
N PRO A 184 -0.14 7.40 -8.83
CA PRO A 184 0.30 7.23 -7.45
C PRO A 184 -0.79 6.70 -6.52
N ASP A 185 -0.38 6.07 -5.42
CA ASP A 185 -1.30 5.54 -4.42
C ASP A 185 -2.07 6.68 -3.74
N PRO A 186 -3.39 6.54 -3.50
CA PRO A 186 -4.20 7.57 -2.85
C PRO A 186 -3.69 8.03 -1.48
N VAL A 187 -2.90 7.21 -0.76
CA VAL A 187 -2.30 7.58 0.54
C VAL A 187 -1.36 8.79 0.42
N PHE A 188 -0.88 9.15 -0.76
CA PHE A 188 -0.17 10.42 -0.97
C PHE A 188 -1.01 11.63 -0.53
N THR A 189 -2.34 11.54 -0.57
CA THR A 189 -3.25 12.62 -0.14
C THR A 189 -3.56 12.61 1.36
N MET A 190 -3.04 11.64 2.13
CA MET A 190 -3.41 11.43 3.53
C MET A 190 -3.15 12.66 4.41
N TYR A 191 -2.10 13.42 4.14
CA TYR A 191 -1.78 14.63 4.90
C TYR A 191 -2.90 15.68 4.89
N ARG A 192 -3.77 15.68 3.88
CA ARG A 192 -4.94 16.59 3.77
C ARG A 192 -6.09 16.19 4.69
N ASN A 193 -6.07 14.98 5.20
CA ASN A 193 -7.18 14.38 5.93
C ASN A 193 -6.94 14.33 7.46
N VAL A 194 -5.82 14.89 7.93
CA VAL A 194 -5.43 14.82 9.35
C VAL A 194 -4.83 16.13 9.83
N ASN A 195 -5.36 16.64 10.95
CA ASN A 195 -4.85 17.82 11.67
C ASN A 195 -4.55 17.51 13.14
N GLU A 196 -4.48 16.22 13.50
CA GLU A 196 -4.37 15.79 14.90
C GLU A 196 -2.91 15.80 15.36
N GLU A 197 -2.70 16.02 16.65
CA GLU A 197 -1.42 15.79 17.32
C GLU A 197 -1.35 14.38 17.87
N ILE A 198 -0.12 13.87 18.03
CA ILE A 198 0.10 12.56 18.60
C ILE A 198 0.50 12.63 20.06
N TRP A 199 -0.10 11.74 20.87
CA TRP A 199 0.16 11.59 22.28
C TRP A 199 0.55 10.13 22.57
N ASP A 200 1.51 9.92 23.45
CA ASP A 200 1.84 8.57 23.92
C ASP A 200 0.69 8.00 24.79
N SER A 201 0.75 6.69 25.06
CA SER A 201 -0.26 6.00 25.88
C SER A 201 -0.42 6.55 27.32
N ARG A 202 0.50 7.40 27.74
CA ARG A 202 0.50 8.09 29.05
C ARG A 202 0.02 9.54 28.96
N GLY A 203 -0.51 9.96 27.80
CA GLY A 203 -0.98 11.32 27.57
C GLY A 203 0.14 12.35 27.44
N ARG A 204 1.36 11.95 27.09
CA ARG A 204 2.49 12.86 26.93
C ARG A 204 2.81 13.10 25.46
N LYS A 205 3.02 14.36 25.08
CA LYS A 205 3.51 14.72 23.76
C LYS A 205 4.93 14.17 23.57
N ARG A 206 5.15 13.37 22.53
CA ARG A 206 6.46 12.81 22.21
C ARG A 206 7.40 13.90 21.68
N LYS A 207 8.60 13.93 22.25
CA LYS A 207 9.69 14.79 21.75
C LYS A 207 10.62 13.95 20.88
N GLY A 208 10.97 14.46 19.71
CA GLY A 208 12.03 14.01 18.81
C GLY A 208 12.38 12.52 18.84
N TYR A 209 11.86 11.74 17.92
CA TYR A 209 12.14 10.31 17.82
C TYR A 209 12.37 9.89 16.37
N TYR A 210 13.18 8.85 16.19
CA TYR A 210 13.26 8.09 14.97
C TYR A 210 12.27 6.93 15.07
N LEU A 211 11.50 6.69 14.01
CA LEU A 211 10.52 5.64 13.98
C LEU A 211 11.00 4.49 13.10
N MET A 212 10.88 3.25 13.60
CA MET A 212 11.27 2.07 12.85
C MET A 212 10.15 1.02 12.89
N SER A 213 9.89 0.40 11.73
CA SER A 213 8.95 -0.71 11.62
C SER A 213 9.66 -1.93 11.07
N LEU A 214 9.68 -3.01 11.85
CA LEU A 214 10.33 -4.28 11.54
C LEU A 214 9.31 -5.44 11.54
N PRO A 215 9.59 -6.57 10.86
CA PRO A 215 8.72 -7.74 10.93
C PRO A 215 8.61 -8.29 12.36
N LYS A 216 7.48 -8.94 12.66
CA LYS A 216 7.33 -9.73 13.90
C LYS A 216 8.50 -10.69 14.08
N ASN A 217 9.07 -10.72 15.29
CA ASN A 217 10.19 -11.60 15.64
C ASN A 217 11.40 -11.47 14.68
N TRP A 218 11.71 -10.27 14.24
CA TRP A 218 12.71 -10.00 13.18
C TRP A 218 14.09 -10.63 13.43
N ALA A 219 14.54 -10.69 14.67
CA ALA A 219 15.83 -11.30 15.04
C ALA A 219 15.67 -12.58 15.89
N CYS A 220 14.50 -13.24 15.80
CA CYS A 220 14.23 -14.50 16.48
C CYS A 220 14.33 -15.65 15.48
N GLY A 221 15.44 -16.40 15.51
CA GLY A 221 15.65 -17.55 14.63
C GLY A 221 16.17 -17.21 13.23
N GLY A 222 16.60 -18.24 12.50
CA GLY A 222 17.10 -18.15 11.13
C GLY A 222 18.54 -17.67 10.99
N LYS A 223 18.98 -17.56 9.73
CA LYS A 223 20.31 -17.07 9.39
C LYS A 223 20.46 -15.60 9.79
N PHE A 224 21.65 -15.20 10.25
CA PHE A 224 22.02 -13.81 10.53
C PHE A 224 21.43 -13.17 11.80
N VAL A 225 20.91 -13.93 12.78
CA VAL A 225 20.37 -13.38 14.04
C VAL A 225 21.37 -12.45 14.73
N ALA A 226 22.61 -12.88 14.92
CA ALA A 226 23.64 -12.09 15.58
C ALA A 226 23.94 -10.80 14.78
N LYS A 227 24.04 -10.90 13.45
CA LYS A 227 24.26 -9.74 12.57
C LYS A 227 23.11 -8.74 12.62
N LYS A 228 21.85 -9.22 12.67
CA LYS A 228 20.68 -8.36 12.83
C LYS A 228 20.66 -7.63 14.16
N LYS A 229 20.98 -8.34 15.26
CA LYS A 229 21.05 -7.74 16.59
C LYS A 229 22.14 -6.68 16.67
N GLN A 230 23.33 -6.95 16.11
CA GLN A 230 24.42 -6.00 16.08
C GLN A 230 24.06 -4.77 15.25
N TRP A 231 23.51 -4.98 14.04
CA TRP A 231 23.06 -3.88 13.19
C TRP A 231 22.05 -2.98 13.91
N PHE A 232 21.08 -3.58 14.60
CA PHE A 232 20.09 -2.83 15.36
C PHE A 232 20.73 -2.03 16.51
N ALA A 233 21.65 -2.66 17.26
CA ALA A 233 22.36 -1.99 18.33
C ALA A 233 23.16 -0.80 17.83
N ASP A 234 23.87 -0.96 16.70
CA ASP A 234 24.61 0.12 16.06
C ASP A 234 23.70 1.25 15.61
N PHE A 235 22.58 0.94 14.94
CA PHE A 235 21.62 1.95 14.49
C PHE A 235 21.02 2.72 15.67
N LYS A 236 20.59 2.02 16.72
CA LYS A 236 20.08 2.62 17.96
C LYS A 236 21.11 3.53 18.60
N ALA A 237 22.38 3.10 18.66
CA ALA A 237 23.46 3.92 19.20
C ALA A 237 23.66 5.22 18.43
N TYR A 238 23.58 5.21 17.09
CA TYR A 238 23.65 6.43 16.29
C TYR A 238 22.46 7.37 16.58
N VAL A 239 21.24 6.84 16.64
CA VAL A 239 20.04 7.62 16.96
C VAL A 239 20.13 8.26 18.35
N ASN A 240 20.52 7.48 19.37
CA ASN A 240 20.62 7.97 20.74
C ASN A 240 21.75 8.97 20.91
N LYS A 241 22.90 8.78 20.22
CA LYS A 241 24.00 9.75 20.21
C LYS A 241 23.58 11.10 19.60
N ALA A 242 22.66 11.08 18.64
CA ALA A 242 22.07 12.29 18.06
C ALA A 242 20.99 12.96 18.96
N GLY A 243 20.73 12.41 20.15
CA GLY A 243 19.80 12.97 21.12
C GLY A 243 18.32 12.55 20.92
N TYR A 244 18.07 11.50 20.12
CA TYR A 244 16.72 11.02 19.83
C TYR A 244 16.46 9.64 20.42
N GLU A 245 15.17 9.31 20.64
CA GLU A 245 14.72 7.95 20.94
C GLU A 245 14.53 7.16 19.63
N LEU A 246 14.84 5.86 19.66
CA LEU A 246 14.44 4.92 18.63
C LEU A 246 13.15 4.23 19.03
N VAL A 247 12.07 4.52 18.31
CA VAL A 247 10.70 4.05 18.63
C VAL A 247 10.29 2.96 17.64
N GLU A 248 9.74 1.85 18.13
CA GLU A 248 9.11 0.83 17.30
C GLU A 248 7.67 1.20 16.94
N LEU A 249 7.34 1.19 15.64
CA LEU A 249 5.96 1.16 15.15
C LEU A 249 5.66 -0.28 14.71
N PRO A 250 4.98 -1.07 15.54
CA PRO A 250 4.76 -2.47 15.24
C PRO A 250 3.81 -2.65 14.04
N ILE A 251 3.98 -3.75 13.33
CA ILE A 251 3.06 -4.20 12.29
C ILE A 251 1.85 -4.92 12.92
N PRO A 252 0.69 -5.02 12.24
CA PRO A 252 -0.49 -5.65 12.84
C PRO A 252 -0.27 -7.09 13.33
N GLU A 253 0.67 -7.80 12.71
CA GLU A 253 1.02 -9.19 13.05
C GLU A 253 1.81 -9.33 14.36
N GLY A 254 2.47 -8.25 14.84
CA GLY A 254 3.20 -8.26 16.11
C GLY A 254 4.44 -7.39 16.16
N LYS A 255 5.04 -7.35 17.34
CA LYS A 255 6.26 -6.61 17.65
C LYS A 255 7.51 -7.38 17.14
N SER A 256 8.58 -6.64 16.82
CA SER A 256 9.83 -7.23 16.30
C SER A 256 10.63 -8.01 17.34
N GLY A 257 10.43 -7.72 18.63
CA GLY A 257 11.22 -8.28 19.73
C GLY A 257 12.60 -7.66 19.89
N MET A 258 12.85 -6.51 19.26
CA MET A 258 14.11 -5.76 19.44
C MET A 258 14.00 -4.76 20.58
N PRO A 259 15.15 -4.41 21.26
CA PRO A 259 15.15 -3.55 22.44
C PRO A 259 15.11 -2.06 22.08
N PHE A 260 13.96 -1.60 21.57
CA PHE A 260 13.70 -0.18 21.31
C PHE A 260 13.69 0.64 22.61
N ASP A 261 13.81 1.95 22.51
CA ASP A 261 13.64 2.86 23.65
C ASP A 261 12.17 2.96 24.05
N TYR A 262 11.28 2.86 23.04
CA TYR A 262 9.84 2.76 23.23
C TYR A 262 9.21 1.94 22.09
N THR A 263 8.19 1.17 22.41
CA THR A 263 7.35 0.48 21.41
C THR A 263 5.93 1.00 21.53
N VAL A 264 5.34 1.41 20.41
CA VAL A 264 3.94 1.84 20.37
C VAL A 264 3.04 0.66 20.70
N ASP A 265 2.15 0.83 21.66
CA ASP A 265 1.29 -0.25 22.13
C ASP A 265 0.03 -0.40 21.28
N TYR A 266 -0.45 -1.66 21.16
CA TYR A 266 -1.75 -1.93 20.58
C TYR A 266 -2.90 -1.58 21.55
N PRO A 267 -4.05 -1.18 21.05
CA PRO A 267 -4.38 -1.02 19.64
C PRO A 267 -3.88 0.30 19.05
N ILE A 268 -3.56 0.30 17.77
CA ILE A 268 -3.17 1.49 17.01
C ILE A 268 -4.23 1.73 15.94
N ASP A 269 -4.93 2.86 16.03
CA ASP A 269 -5.85 3.32 14.99
C ASP A 269 -5.05 3.67 13.70
N PRO A 270 -5.56 3.41 12.48
CA PRO A 270 -4.86 3.74 11.24
C PRO A 270 -4.49 5.23 11.09
N ILE A 271 -5.30 6.17 11.60
CA ILE A 271 -4.93 7.59 11.62
C ILE A 271 -3.76 7.82 12.59
N GLN A 272 -3.82 7.24 13.79
CA GLN A 272 -2.73 7.33 14.76
C GLN A 272 -1.45 6.70 14.23
N TRP A 273 -1.53 5.59 13.49
CA TRP A 273 -0.39 4.99 12.84
C TRP A 273 0.27 5.96 11.83
N PHE A 274 -0.51 6.65 11.02
CA PHE A 274 -0.02 7.69 10.12
C PHE A 274 0.61 8.86 10.89
N LEU A 275 -0.01 9.30 11.97
CA LEU A 275 0.49 10.40 12.79
C LEU A 275 1.82 10.08 13.48
N TRP A 276 2.04 8.82 13.90
CA TRP A 276 3.35 8.38 14.39
C TRP A 276 4.44 8.58 13.33
N ILE A 277 4.14 8.28 12.06
CA ILE A 277 5.08 8.51 10.95
C ILE A 277 5.27 10.00 10.70
N LYS A 278 4.19 10.76 10.64
CA LYS A 278 4.18 12.21 10.36
C LYS A 278 5.01 13.00 11.37
N ASN A 279 4.96 12.63 12.63
CA ASN A 279 5.63 13.38 13.72
C ASN A 279 7.04 12.85 14.04
N ALA A 280 7.51 11.83 13.34
CA ALA A 280 8.87 11.32 13.50
C ALA A 280 9.90 12.28 12.88
N LYS A 281 11.11 12.34 13.48
CA LYS A 281 12.28 12.98 12.86
C LYS A 281 12.65 12.30 11.55
N ALA A 282 12.55 10.96 11.52
CA ALA A 282 12.72 10.14 10.32
C ALA A 282 12.04 8.77 10.51
N PHE A 283 11.72 8.12 9.41
CA PHE A 283 11.14 6.76 9.36
C PHE A 283 12.09 5.80 8.65
N CYS A 284 12.32 4.63 9.24
CA CYS A 284 13.05 3.53 8.60
C CYS A 284 12.24 2.24 8.76
N GLY A 285 11.99 1.51 7.68
CA GLY A 285 11.26 0.26 7.84
C GLY A 285 10.71 -0.35 6.57
N LEU A 286 9.85 -1.33 6.79
CA LEU A 286 9.20 -2.16 5.80
C LEU A 286 7.83 -1.60 5.42
N ARG A 287 7.25 -2.20 4.40
CA ARG A 287 5.89 -1.96 3.92
C ARG A 287 5.75 -0.70 3.05
N PHE A 288 5.16 -0.92 1.89
CA PHE A 288 4.92 0.11 0.89
C PHE A 288 4.18 1.33 1.45
N HIS A 289 3.03 1.11 2.10
CA HIS A 289 2.23 2.24 2.60
C HIS A 289 2.88 3.00 3.76
N ALA A 290 3.83 2.39 4.51
CA ALA A 290 4.58 3.12 5.52
C ALA A 290 5.54 4.16 4.87
N ILE A 291 6.18 3.77 3.75
CA ILE A 291 7.01 4.68 2.96
C ILE A 291 6.15 5.77 2.30
N VAL A 292 5.03 5.39 1.69
CA VAL A 292 4.09 6.37 1.09
C VAL A 292 3.58 7.35 2.15
N SER A 293 3.29 6.86 3.37
CA SER A 293 2.87 7.73 4.49
C SER A 293 3.96 8.69 4.92
N ALA A 294 5.23 8.25 4.97
CA ALA A 294 6.35 9.12 5.26
C ALA A 294 6.52 10.20 4.16
N ILE A 295 6.40 9.82 2.89
CA ILE A 295 6.44 10.77 1.78
C ILE A 295 5.27 11.75 1.87
N SER A 296 4.04 11.24 2.09
CA SER A 296 2.83 12.06 2.24
C SER A 296 2.97 13.13 3.31
N SER A 297 3.67 12.82 4.40
CA SER A 297 3.86 13.73 5.55
C SER A 297 5.12 14.59 5.47
N GLY A 298 6.00 14.38 4.48
CA GLY A 298 7.29 15.08 4.40
C GLY A 298 8.34 14.55 5.38
N THR A 299 8.13 13.36 5.94
CA THR A 299 9.05 12.74 6.89
C THR A 299 10.23 12.11 6.13
N PRO A 300 11.49 12.43 6.46
CA PRO A 300 12.66 11.73 5.94
C PRO A 300 12.53 10.23 6.11
N PHE A 301 12.85 9.45 5.08
CA PHE A 301 12.60 8.01 5.10
C PHE A 301 13.74 7.18 4.51
N TYR A 302 13.80 5.92 4.94
CA TYR A 302 14.61 4.89 4.31
C TYR A 302 13.85 3.57 4.27
N SER A 303 13.69 2.99 3.07
CA SER A 303 12.99 1.72 2.93
C SER A 303 13.93 0.54 3.17
N MET A 304 13.55 -0.31 4.10
CA MET A 304 14.15 -1.63 4.30
C MET A 304 13.30 -2.67 3.54
N ASP A 305 13.29 -2.60 2.22
CA ASP A 305 12.44 -3.42 1.37
C ASP A 305 12.67 -4.92 1.61
N SER A 306 11.62 -5.64 1.93
CA SER A 306 11.67 -7.10 2.11
C SER A 306 11.15 -7.87 0.89
N TYR A 307 10.82 -7.19 -0.18
CA TYR A 307 10.40 -7.81 -1.44
C TYR A 307 11.61 -8.35 -2.19
N GLY A 308 11.94 -9.53 -1.88
CA GLY A 308 12.93 -10.37 -2.46
C GLY A 308 12.80 -11.71 -1.80
N ASP A 309 11.68 -12.33 -2.00
CA ASP A 309 11.59 -13.74 -2.17
C ASP A 309 11.62 -14.72 -1.00
N ASN A 310 10.43 -15.19 -0.71
CA ASN A 310 10.20 -16.57 -0.26
C ASN A 310 9.86 -17.51 -1.44
N SER A 311 10.12 -17.14 -2.70
CA SER A 311 9.80 -17.98 -3.86
C SER A 311 10.94 -18.94 -4.18
N ARG A 312 10.60 -20.16 -4.68
CA ARG A 312 11.59 -21.14 -5.18
C ARG A 312 12.53 -20.59 -6.26
N LYS A 313 12.15 -19.51 -6.95
CA LYS A 313 13.00 -18.83 -7.95
C LYS A 313 14.17 -18.08 -7.33
N SER A 314 14.05 -17.58 -6.09
CA SER A 314 15.18 -16.94 -5.40
C SER A 314 16.28 -17.94 -5.07
N GLN A 315 15.92 -19.16 -4.74
CA GLN A 315 16.91 -20.22 -4.52
C GLN A 315 17.72 -20.53 -5.79
N ILE A 316 17.08 -20.44 -6.96
CA ILE A 316 17.76 -20.64 -8.25
C ILE A 316 18.71 -19.48 -8.55
N LEU A 317 18.32 -18.25 -8.26
CA LEU A 317 19.18 -17.07 -8.41
C LEU A 317 20.34 -17.07 -7.42
N ASP A 318 20.16 -17.60 -6.19
CA ASP A 318 21.23 -17.85 -5.21
C ASP A 318 22.27 -18.81 -5.75
N ILE A 319 21.82 -19.89 -6.37
CA ILE A 319 22.70 -20.91 -6.98
C ILE A 319 23.52 -20.31 -8.15
N LEU A 320 22.94 -19.36 -8.88
CA LEU A 320 23.59 -18.73 -10.04
C LEU A 320 24.44 -17.51 -9.68
N GLY A 321 24.56 -17.13 -8.40
CA GLY A 321 25.33 -15.95 -7.95
C GLY A 321 24.79 -14.60 -8.47
N LEU A 322 23.60 -14.57 -9.05
CA LEU A 322 23.01 -13.40 -9.70
C LEU A 322 22.21 -12.51 -8.75
N HIS A 323 22.11 -12.87 -7.50
CA HIS A 323 21.28 -12.21 -6.49
C HIS A 323 21.61 -10.73 -6.24
N LYS A 324 22.87 -10.37 -6.29
CA LYS A 324 23.31 -9.00 -5.94
C LYS A 324 22.80 -7.95 -6.92
N ILE A 325 22.70 -8.32 -8.20
CA ILE A 325 22.26 -7.42 -9.27
C ILE A 325 20.72 -7.44 -9.43
N ALA A 326 20.11 -8.63 -9.30
CA ALA A 326 18.66 -8.79 -9.49
C ALA A 326 17.81 -8.19 -8.36
N ARG A 327 18.37 -8.07 -7.14
CA ARG A 327 17.60 -7.69 -5.94
C ARG A 327 17.56 -6.20 -5.63
N THR A 328 18.60 -5.45 -5.99
CA THR A 328 18.63 -3.99 -5.87
C THR A 328 17.76 -3.31 -6.94
N ARG A 329 17.47 -4.03 -8.04
CA ARG A 329 16.67 -3.56 -9.18
C ARG A 329 15.47 -4.46 -9.48
N ASP A 330 14.87 -5.09 -8.46
CA ASP A 330 13.68 -5.90 -8.72
C ASP A 330 12.52 -5.00 -9.15
N VAL A 331 12.28 -4.99 -10.46
CA VAL A 331 11.20 -4.22 -11.11
C VAL A 331 9.81 -4.56 -10.57
N ARG A 332 9.65 -5.69 -9.87
CA ARG A 332 8.41 -6.07 -9.16
C ARG A 332 8.27 -5.40 -7.80
N SER A 333 9.35 -4.81 -7.26
CA SER A 333 9.29 -4.08 -6.01
C SER A 333 8.52 -2.78 -6.19
N LYS A 334 7.41 -2.64 -5.45
CA LYS A 334 6.60 -1.42 -5.43
C LYS A 334 7.40 -0.20 -4.98
N ILE A 335 8.34 -0.39 -4.04
CA ILE A 335 9.22 0.68 -3.56
C ILE A 335 10.24 1.06 -4.64
N TYR A 336 10.82 0.09 -5.34
CA TYR A 336 11.70 0.39 -6.47
C TYR A 336 10.97 1.22 -7.52
N ASN A 337 9.79 0.80 -7.93
CA ASN A 337 9.00 1.53 -8.93
C ASN A 337 8.61 2.94 -8.46
N LEU A 338 8.31 3.09 -7.16
CA LEU A 338 8.00 4.39 -6.57
C LEU A 338 9.19 5.35 -6.60
N LEU A 339 10.40 4.87 -6.30
CA LEU A 339 11.58 5.70 -6.11
C LEU A 339 12.48 5.80 -7.35
N LYS A 340 12.27 4.97 -8.37
CA LYS A 340 13.06 4.92 -9.61
C LYS A 340 13.12 6.29 -10.29
N GLY A 341 14.32 6.71 -10.65
CA GLY A 341 14.55 8.00 -11.32
C GLY A 341 14.38 9.24 -10.43
N SER A 342 14.12 9.07 -9.13
CA SER A 342 14.07 10.16 -8.17
C SER A 342 15.38 10.32 -7.41
N SER A 343 15.53 11.44 -6.68
CA SER A 343 16.64 11.65 -5.74
C SER A 343 16.66 10.64 -4.59
N PHE A 344 15.56 9.90 -4.41
CA PHE A 344 15.41 8.89 -3.35
C PHE A 344 15.64 7.45 -3.82
N GLU A 345 16.08 7.22 -5.06
CA GLU A 345 16.30 5.86 -5.57
C GLU A 345 17.27 5.04 -4.71
N SER A 346 18.27 5.71 -4.10
CA SER A 346 19.22 5.07 -3.18
C SER A 346 18.70 4.90 -1.74
N HIS A 347 17.53 5.43 -1.40
CA HIS A 347 16.94 5.36 -0.04
C HIS A 347 16.21 4.04 0.21
N ARG A 348 16.81 2.95 -0.25
CA ARG A 348 16.30 1.60 -0.07
C ARG A 348 17.42 0.57 0.05
N CYS A 349 17.17 -0.45 0.86
CA CYS A 349 17.98 -1.68 0.87
C CYS A 349 17.07 -2.90 1.06
N ASN A 350 17.57 -4.08 0.71
CA ASN A 350 16.89 -5.32 1.02
C ASN A 350 17.35 -5.84 2.40
N ALA A 351 16.52 -5.63 3.41
CA ALA A 351 16.83 -5.99 4.80
C ALA A 351 17.00 -7.50 5.06
N LEU A 352 16.65 -8.35 4.11
CA LEU A 352 16.81 -9.80 4.25
C LEU A 352 18.17 -10.29 3.74
N ILE A 353 18.85 -9.53 2.88
CA ILE A 353 19.98 -10.03 2.10
C ILE A 353 21.17 -9.10 2.15
N GLU A 354 20.96 -7.82 1.97
CA GLU A 354 21.99 -6.79 2.01
C GLU A 354 21.76 -5.91 3.23
N PHE A 355 22.45 -6.21 4.32
CA PHE A 355 22.52 -5.27 5.42
C PHE A 355 23.36 -4.10 4.98
N GLU A 356 22.69 -3.10 4.44
CA GLU A 356 23.31 -1.79 4.35
C GLU A 356 23.77 -1.36 5.73
N SER A 357 24.94 -0.74 5.85
CA SER A 357 25.47 -0.42 7.17
C SER A 357 24.50 0.50 7.93
N ALA A 358 24.30 0.25 9.21
CA ALA A 358 23.48 1.10 10.09
C ALA A 358 23.90 2.57 9.99
N LYS A 359 25.21 2.83 9.91
CA LYS A 359 25.79 4.17 9.74
C LYS A 359 25.36 4.83 8.43
N ARG A 360 25.32 4.08 7.32
CA ARG A 360 24.93 4.64 6.01
C ARG A 360 23.45 4.99 5.99
N ILE A 361 22.60 4.10 6.53
CA ILE A 361 21.16 4.39 6.64
C ILE A 361 20.91 5.61 7.53
N PHE A 362 21.57 5.67 8.70
CA PHE A 362 21.44 6.81 9.60
C PHE A 362 21.87 8.12 8.92
N LYS A 363 23.02 8.13 8.24
CA LYS A 363 23.48 9.30 7.48
C LYS A 363 22.53 9.72 6.36
N ALA A 364 21.95 8.75 5.63
CA ALA A 364 20.96 9.04 4.60
C ALA A 364 19.73 9.74 5.18
N LEU A 365 19.23 9.25 6.34
CA LEU A 365 18.10 9.87 7.04
C LEU A 365 18.43 11.29 7.54
N GLU A 366 19.61 11.50 8.12
CA GLU A 366 20.06 12.80 8.62
C GLU A 366 20.27 13.83 7.50
N SER A 367 20.73 13.39 6.33
CA SER A 367 20.97 14.27 5.19
C SER A 367 19.71 14.55 4.36
N THR A 368 18.64 13.82 4.57
CA THR A 368 17.37 14.02 3.87
C THR A 368 16.62 15.20 4.46
N ARG A 369 16.35 16.22 3.63
CA ARG A 369 15.54 17.36 4.05
C ARG A 369 14.07 17.09 3.81
N SER A 370 13.22 17.52 4.74
CA SER A 370 11.77 17.41 4.60
C SER A 370 11.24 18.10 3.34
N GLU A 371 11.85 19.23 2.95
CA GLU A 371 11.48 19.98 1.74
C GLU A 371 11.64 19.13 0.47
N ASP A 372 12.72 18.33 0.38
CA ASP A 372 12.97 17.45 -0.77
C ASP A 372 11.91 16.33 -0.83
N VAL A 373 11.51 15.79 0.33
CA VAL A 373 10.43 14.79 0.43
C VAL A 373 9.09 15.40 0.03
N LEU A 374 8.81 16.63 0.47
CA LEU A 374 7.59 17.35 0.10
C LEU A 374 7.54 17.67 -1.39
N MET A 375 8.63 18.08 -2.00
CA MET A 375 8.69 18.27 -3.45
C MET A 375 8.43 16.97 -4.23
N PHE A 376 8.94 15.84 -3.76
CA PHE A 376 8.67 14.53 -4.34
C PHE A 376 7.20 14.14 -4.17
N ARG A 377 6.61 14.37 -2.99
CA ARG A 377 5.17 14.20 -2.76
C ARG A 377 4.35 15.00 -3.74
N ASP A 378 4.63 16.30 -3.87
CA ASP A 378 3.81 17.23 -4.65
C ASP A 378 3.83 16.90 -6.15
N ARG A 379 4.97 16.40 -6.67
CA ARG A 379 5.04 15.87 -8.04
C ARG A 379 4.12 14.66 -8.22
N ASN A 380 4.13 13.73 -7.28
CA ASN A 380 3.24 12.56 -7.33
C ASN A 380 1.77 12.97 -7.21
N ILE A 381 1.45 13.94 -6.36
CA ILE A 381 0.09 14.47 -6.22
C ILE A 381 -0.39 15.12 -7.52
N ALA A 382 0.45 15.90 -8.20
CA ALA A 382 0.08 16.50 -9.47
C ALA A 382 -0.29 15.44 -10.53
N VAL A 383 0.47 14.33 -10.59
CA VAL A 383 0.14 13.17 -11.46
C VAL A 383 -1.17 12.53 -11.03
N PHE A 384 -1.35 12.29 -9.73
CA PHE A 384 -2.57 11.71 -9.17
C PHE A 384 -3.79 12.56 -9.52
N GLU A 385 -3.76 13.86 -9.26
CA GLU A 385 -4.88 14.78 -9.50
C GLU A 385 -5.23 14.88 -11.00
N LYS A 386 -4.22 14.92 -11.87
CA LYS A 386 -4.43 14.90 -13.32
C LYS A 386 -5.19 13.64 -13.74
N ASN A 387 -4.68 12.47 -13.36
CA ASN A 387 -5.30 11.20 -13.74
C ASN A 387 -6.70 11.04 -13.14
N MET A 388 -6.92 11.53 -11.93
CA MET A 388 -8.24 11.51 -11.29
C MET A 388 -9.24 12.42 -12.01
N ALA A 389 -8.83 13.61 -12.46
CA ALA A 389 -9.68 14.51 -13.23
C ALA A 389 -10.07 13.89 -14.59
N GLU A 390 -9.12 13.26 -15.29
CA GLU A 390 -9.36 12.55 -16.54
C GLU A 390 -10.31 11.35 -16.33
N MET A 391 -10.11 10.58 -15.27
CA MET A 391 -10.99 9.47 -14.88
C MET A 391 -12.42 9.94 -14.62
N LEU A 392 -12.61 10.98 -13.80
CA LEU A 392 -13.92 11.54 -13.48
C LEU A 392 -14.64 12.04 -14.73
N ASN A 393 -13.91 12.68 -15.64
CA ASN A 393 -14.48 13.10 -16.92
C ASN A 393 -14.89 11.92 -17.80
N ALA A 394 -14.11 10.83 -17.81
CA ALA A 394 -14.42 9.63 -18.59
C ALA A 394 -15.67 8.87 -18.09
N VAL A 395 -15.92 8.86 -16.78
CA VAL A 395 -17.09 8.18 -16.19
C VAL A 395 -18.34 9.06 -16.10
N SER A 396 -18.22 10.37 -16.41
CA SER A 396 -19.34 11.32 -16.42
C SER A 396 -20.03 11.42 -17.78
N LYS A 397 -19.44 10.83 -18.83
CA LYS A 397 -19.94 10.78 -20.21
C LYS A 397 -20.74 9.50 -20.46
#